data_d8a0a2eac22a13d8bdf081f6c6e8f03d
#
_entry.id   d8a0a2eac22a13d8bdf081f6c6e8f03d
#
_cell.length_a   1.000
_cell.length_b   1.000
_cell.length_c   1.000
_cell.angle_alpha   90.00
_cell.angle_beta   90.00
_cell.angle_gamma   90.00
#
_symmetry.space_group_name_H-M   'P 1'
#
loop_
_entity.id
_entity.type
_entity.pdbx_description
1 polymer ?
#
loop_
_entity_poly.entity_id
_entity_poly.type
_entity_poly.pdbx_seq_one_letter_code
_entity_poly.pdbx_strand_id
1 'polypeptide(L)'
;AKDVGMYWNNGARYIKLFGKVDPVARTVAVPTGLTGDFQIRQLLRDQAFNFDSSGIINKALTPNGDGINDAVVFKFDNPKDSTITGQILDVTGAQVSAMAPGPVVQSLQWDGKANGRVVSGGVYVYQIKGEGKTFSGTVVVIR
;
A
#
# COMPACT_ATOMS: atom_id res chain seq x y z
N ALA A 1 -18.27 -12.16 8.81
CA ALA A 1 -18.18 -10.81 9.40
C ALA A 1 -16.98 -9.99 8.90
N LYS A 2 -15.92 -10.63 8.37
CA LYS A 2 -14.82 -9.92 7.72
C LYS A 2 -15.16 -9.40 6.31
N ASP A 3 -16.31 -9.80 5.79
CA ASP A 3 -16.71 -9.57 4.41
C ASP A 3 -17.66 -8.39 4.23
N VAL A 4 -17.55 -7.41 5.14
CA VAL A 4 -18.35 -6.19 5.07
C VAL A 4 -17.45 -4.96 5.00
N GLY A 5 -17.94 -3.92 4.36
CA GLY A 5 -17.28 -2.63 4.28
C GLY A 5 -18.27 -1.50 4.46
N MET A 6 -17.79 -0.35 4.90
CA MET A 6 -18.59 0.87 4.97
C MET A 6 -18.43 1.67 3.67
N TYR A 7 -19.54 2.16 3.17
CA TYR A 7 -19.61 2.99 1.96
C TYR A 7 -20.28 4.31 2.28
N TRP A 8 -19.76 5.37 1.72
CA TRP A 8 -20.30 6.72 1.83
C TRP A 8 -20.82 7.20 0.47
N ASN A 9 -21.99 7.82 0.47
CA ASN A 9 -22.57 8.41 -0.74
C ASN A 9 -22.08 9.86 -0.88
N ASN A 10 -21.37 10.15 -1.97
CA ASN A 10 -20.88 11.49 -2.27
C ASN A 10 -21.87 12.33 -3.10
N GLY A 11 -23.11 11.84 -3.26
CA GLY A 11 -24.13 12.47 -4.10
C GLY A 11 -24.20 11.91 -5.53
N ALA A 12 -23.14 11.26 -6.01
CA ALA A 12 -23.08 10.64 -7.34
C ALA A 12 -22.96 9.11 -7.27
N ARG A 13 -22.21 8.61 -6.30
CA ARG A 13 -21.97 7.18 -6.10
C ARG A 13 -21.56 6.85 -4.67
N TYR A 14 -21.64 5.58 -4.32
CA TYR A 14 -21.09 5.08 -3.07
C TYR A 14 -19.61 4.80 -3.20
N ILE A 15 -18.82 5.37 -2.31
CA ILE A 15 -17.36 5.19 -2.23
C ILE A 15 -17.06 4.33 -1.02
N LYS A 16 -16.28 3.26 -1.21
CA LYS A 16 -15.82 2.41 -0.12
C LYS A 16 -14.87 3.20 0.77
N LEU A 17 -15.19 3.23 2.06
CA LEU A 17 -14.30 3.76 3.10
C LEU A 17 -13.53 2.61 3.73
N PHE A 18 -12.27 2.86 3.99
CA PHE A 18 -11.39 1.87 4.61
C PHE A 18 -11.42 2.03 6.11
N GLY A 19 -11.67 0.94 6.80
CA GLY A 19 -11.81 0.94 8.24
C GLY A 19 -11.53 -0.44 8.82
N LYS A 20 -11.68 -0.51 10.13
CA LYS A 20 -11.48 -1.74 10.89
C LYS A 20 -12.81 -2.44 11.11
N VAL A 21 -12.87 -3.72 10.74
CA VAL A 21 -14.01 -4.59 11.04
C VAL A 21 -13.69 -5.40 12.29
N ASP A 22 -14.52 -5.31 13.30
CA ASP A 22 -14.47 -6.15 14.49
C ASP A 22 -15.64 -7.16 14.44
N PRO A 23 -15.38 -8.43 14.13
CA PRO A 23 -16.43 -9.43 14.02
C PRO A 23 -16.98 -9.86 15.38
N VAL A 24 -16.25 -9.67 16.46
CA VAL A 24 -16.70 -10.01 17.84
C VAL A 24 -17.65 -8.95 18.35
N ALA A 25 -17.26 -7.69 18.25
CA ALA A 25 -18.11 -6.56 18.60
C ALA A 25 -19.20 -6.27 17.56
N ARG A 26 -19.11 -6.90 16.37
CA ARG A 26 -20.03 -6.68 15.23
C ARG A 26 -20.05 -5.22 14.79
N THR A 27 -18.88 -4.59 14.76
CA THR A 27 -18.73 -3.19 14.38
C THR A 27 -17.83 -3.01 13.16
N VAL A 28 -18.09 -1.94 12.42
CA VAL A 28 -17.18 -1.40 11.39
C VAL A 28 -16.87 0.03 11.82
N ALA A 29 -15.58 0.31 12.08
CA ALA A 29 -15.13 1.62 12.50
C ALA A 29 -14.30 2.27 11.42
N VAL A 30 -14.72 3.47 11.00
CA VAL A 30 -14.02 4.27 9.98
C VAL A 30 -13.81 5.67 10.55
N PRO A 31 -12.56 6.09 10.79
CA PRO A 31 -12.31 7.50 11.13
C PRO A 31 -12.56 8.35 9.89
N THR A 32 -13.53 9.26 9.97
CA THR A 32 -13.90 10.11 8.84
C THR A 32 -14.47 11.44 9.32
N GLY A 33 -14.21 12.50 8.56
CA GLY A 33 -14.87 13.79 8.71
C GLY A 33 -16.04 13.99 7.74
N LEU A 34 -16.42 12.94 7.01
CA LEU A 34 -17.52 13.01 6.04
C LEU A 34 -18.88 12.92 6.76
N THR A 35 -19.87 13.61 6.20
CA THR A 35 -21.25 13.57 6.65
C THR A 35 -22.16 13.09 5.54
N GLY A 36 -23.38 12.63 5.86
CA GLY A 36 -24.37 12.17 4.89
C GLY A 36 -24.69 10.69 5.04
N ASP A 37 -24.95 10.03 3.92
CA ASP A 37 -25.44 8.65 3.89
C ASP A 37 -24.28 7.66 3.88
N PHE A 38 -24.31 6.74 4.85
CA PHE A 38 -23.38 5.65 4.96
C PHE A 38 -24.12 4.32 4.87
N GLN A 39 -23.51 3.34 4.21
CA GLN A 39 -24.03 1.98 4.13
C GLN A 39 -22.97 0.96 4.48
N ILE A 40 -23.36 -0.08 5.21
CA ILE A 40 -22.55 -1.27 5.37
C ILE A 40 -23.00 -2.27 4.31
N ARG A 41 -22.07 -2.70 3.47
CA ARG A 41 -22.34 -3.66 2.39
C ARG A 41 -21.40 -4.85 2.51
N GLN A 42 -21.87 -5.98 2.04
CA GLN A 42 -21.02 -7.14 1.87
C GLN A 42 -19.99 -6.85 0.77
N LEU A 43 -18.72 -7.18 1.04
CA LEU A 43 -17.66 -7.09 0.05
C LEU A 43 -17.76 -8.27 -0.91
N LEU A 44 -17.69 -7.99 -2.20
CA LEU A 44 -17.50 -9.02 -3.21
C LEU A 44 -16.02 -9.41 -3.20
N ARG A 45 -15.72 -10.60 -2.68
CA ARG A 45 -14.35 -11.07 -2.45
C ARG A 45 -13.91 -12.11 -3.47
N ASP A 46 -14.46 -12.07 -4.64
CA ASP A 46 -14.07 -12.91 -5.77
C ASP A 46 -12.79 -12.46 -6.48
N GLN A 47 -12.39 -11.19 -6.28
CA GLN A 47 -11.15 -10.65 -6.83
C GLN A 47 -9.97 -10.84 -5.87
N ALA A 48 -8.83 -11.24 -6.44
CA ALA A 48 -7.60 -11.45 -5.70
C ALA A 48 -6.76 -10.18 -5.58
N PHE A 49 -5.83 -10.19 -4.65
CA PHE A 49 -4.75 -9.21 -4.58
C PHE A 49 -4.01 -9.13 -5.91
N ASN A 50 -3.79 -7.93 -6.40
CA ASN A 50 -3.02 -7.67 -7.61
C ASN A 50 -2.17 -6.41 -7.48
N PHE A 51 -0.99 -6.45 -8.09
CA PHE A 51 -0.10 -5.32 -8.22
C PHE A 51 0.39 -5.23 -9.66
N ASP A 52 0.37 -4.00 -10.18
CA ASP A 52 0.89 -3.67 -11.50
C ASP A 52 1.94 -2.56 -11.35
N SER A 53 3.00 -2.63 -12.16
CA SER A 53 4.06 -1.62 -12.17
C SER A 53 3.56 -0.20 -12.48
N SER A 54 2.40 -0.05 -13.10
CA SER A 54 1.73 1.25 -13.25
C SER A 54 1.31 1.89 -11.93
N GLY A 55 1.22 1.12 -10.85
CA GLY A 55 0.97 1.60 -9.50
C GLY A 55 2.17 2.19 -8.79
N ILE A 56 3.36 2.19 -9.40
CA ILE A 56 4.57 2.73 -8.79
C ILE A 56 4.63 4.25 -9.03
N ILE A 57 4.76 4.97 -7.94
CA ILE A 57 4.97 6.43 -7.97
C ILE A 57 6.43 6.68 -7.57
N ASN A 58 7.13 7.48 -8.36
CA ASN A 58 8.54 7.83 -8.15
C ASN A 58 9.49 6.63 -8.20
N LYS A 59 9.45 5.88 -9.30
CA LYS A 59 10.34 4.72 -9.51
C LYS A 59 11.84 5.06 -9.43
N ALA A 60 12.20 6.31 -9.70
CA ALA A 60 13.54 6.85 -9.46
C ALA A 60 13.45 7.84 -8.30
N LEU A 61 13.99 7.47 -7.14
CA LEU A 61 13.92 8.32 -5.95
C LEU A 61 15.24 9.03 -5.69
N THR A 62 15.12 10.24 -5.16
CA THR A 62 16.24 11.11 -4.76
C THR A 62 16.11 11.46 -3.29
N PRO A 63 16.53 10.58 -2.37
CA PRO A 63 16.23 10.72 -0.94
C PRO A 63 17.15 11.74 -0.28
N ASN A 64 16.96 13.01 -0.59
CA ASN A 64 17.75 14.14 -0.08
C ASN A 64 17.00 14.99 0.96
N GLY A 65 15.74 14.67 1.23
CA GLY A 65 14.92 15.36 2.22
C GLY A 65 14.32 16.67 1.76
N ASP A 66 14.29 16.96 0.45
CA ASP A 66 13.71 18.19 -0.10
C ASP A 66 12.18 18.10 -0.31
N GLY A 67 11.57 16.96 -0.02
CA GLY A 67 10.15 16.71 -0.22
C GLY A 67 9.77 16.29 -1.65
N ILE A 68 10.74 16.17 -2.55
CA ILE A 68 10.52 15.80 -3.95
C ILE A 68 11.20 14.46 -4.24
N ASN A 69 10.43 13.45 -4.62
CA ASN A 69 10.93 12.11 -4.94
C ASN A 69 11.77 11.47 -3.82
N ASP A 70 11.47 11.81 -2.56
CA ASP A 70 12.16 11.26 -1.40
C ASP A 70 11.74 9.82 -1.08
N ALA A 71 10.64 9.36 -1.64
CA ALA A 71 10.13 8.00 -1.43
C ALA A 71 9.50 7.45 -2.70
N VAL A 72 9.56 6.13 -2.84
CA VAL A 72 8.79 5.39 -3.84
C VAL A 72 7.54 4.82 -3.18
N VAL A 73 6.39 4.95 -3.84
CA VAL A 73 5.11 4.44 -3.38
C VAL A 73 4.61 3.36 -4.34
N PHE A 74 4.17 2.25 -3.77
CA PHE A 74 3.65 1.10 -4.50
C PHE A 74 2.16 0.96 -4.17
N LYS A 75 1.30 1.29 -5.12
CA LYS A 75 -0.16 1.12 -5.01
C LYS A 75 -0.56 -0.25 -5.54
N PHE A 76 -1.49 -0.88 -4.86
CA PHE A 76 -1.97 -2.22 -5.24
C PHE A 76 -3.47 -2.35 -4.99
N ASP A 77 -4.07 -3.38 -5.58
CA ASP A 77 -5.46 -3.75 -5.34
C ASP A 77 -5.53 -4.87 -4.32
N ASN A 78 -6.22 -4.63 -3.23
CA ASN A 78 -6.37 -5.59 -2.13
C ASN A 78 -7.84 -5.71 -1.69
N PRO A 79 -8.71 -6.27 -2.56
CA PRO A 79 -10.15 -6.29 -2.27
C PRO A 79 -10.53 -7.18 -1.10
N LYS A 80 -9.69 -8.14 -0.73
CA LYS A 80 -9.92 -9.05 0.41
C LYS A 80 -9.35 -8.54 1.73
N ASP A 81 -8.76 -7.35 1.76
CA ASP A 81 -8.06 -6.82 2.94
C ASP A 81 -7.02 -7.81 3.50
N SER A 82 -6.33 -8.51 2.61
CA SER A 82 -5.29 -9.45 2.97
C SER A 82 -4.06 -8.73 3.52
N THR A 83 -3.23 -9.42 4.29
CA THR A 83 -1.96 -8.88 4.74
C THR A 83 -0.98 -8.82 3.57
N ILE A 84 -0.57 -7.60 3.21
CA ILE A 84 0.39 -7.34 2.15
C ILE A 84 1.68 -6.84 2.78
N THR A 85 2.79 -7.45 2.39
CA THR A 85 4.12 -7.08 2.86
C THR A 85 5.02 -6.75 1.68
N GLY A 86 6.01 -5.90 1.92
CA GLY A 86 6.99 -5.53 0.92
C GLY A 86 8.39 -5.44 1.51
N GLN A 87 9.37 -5.74 0.70
CA GLN A 87 10.78 -5.62 1.04
C GLN A 87 11.59 -5.09 -0.13
N ILE A 88 12.70 -4.46 0.20
CA ILE A 88 13.68 -3.97 -0.74
C ILE A 88 14.94 -4.84 -0.60
N LEU A 89 15.45 -5.29 -1.74
CA LEU A 89 16.65 -6.10 -1.85
C LEU A 89 17.69 -5.35 -2.67
N ASP A 90 18.94 -5.63 -2.44
CA ASP A 90 20.01 -5.22 -3.36
C ASP A 90 20.08 -6.19 -4.57
N VAL A 91 20.97 -5.90 -5.51
CA VAL A 91 21.12 -6.72 -6.73
C VAL A 91 21.68 -8.13 -6.45
N THR A 92 22.22 -8.37 -5.27
CA THR A 92 22.67 -9.70 -4.83
C THR A 92 21.56 -10.53 -4.18
N GLY A 93 20.39 -9.93 -3.95
CA GLY A 93 19.25 -10.55 -3.30
C GLY A 93 19.22 -10.40 -1.77
N ALA A 94 20.17 -9.66 -1.19
CA ALA A 94 20.18 -9.39 0.25
C ALA A 94 19.13 -8.34 0.61
N GLN A 95 18.40 -8.56 1.71
CA GLN A 95 17.41 -7.61 2.19
C GLN A 95 18.08 -6.33 2.69
N VAL A 96 17.63 -5.20 2.14
CA VAL A 96 18.10 -3.86 2.50
C VAL A 96 17.15 -3.23 3.52
N SER A 97 15.85 -3.33 3.28
CA SER A 97 14.83 -2.72 4.13
C SER A 97 13.49 -3.44 3.96
N ALA A 98 12.63 -3.34 4.97
CA ALA A 98 11.21 -3.61 4.82
C ALA A 98 10.50 -2.33 4.36
N MET A 99 9.39 -2.49 3.63
CA MET A 99 8.52 -1.36 3.28
C MET A 99 7.62 -1.01 4.45
N ALA A 100 7.30 0.27 4.56
CA ALA A 100 6.33 0.81 5.51
C ALA A 100 4.96 1.00 4.82
N PRO A 101 3.87 1.15 5.59
CA PRO A 101 2.59 1.58 5.02
C PRO A 101 2.75 2.89 4.25
N GLY A 102 2.13 2.98 3.09
CA GLY A 102 2.21 4.14 2.23
C GLY A 102 1.28 5.28 2.64
N PRO A 103 1.40 6.43 1.96
CA PRO A 103 0.60 7.62 2.28
C PRO A 103 -0.85 7.54 1.82
N VAL A 104 -1.15 6.60 0.93
CA VAL A 104 -2.52 6.37 0.46
C VAL A 104 -2.96 4.96 0.85
N VAL A 105 -4.26 4.74 0.81
CA VAL A 105 -4.84 3.43 1.12
C VAL A 105 -4.38 2.39 0.10
N GLN A 106 -4.15 1.16 0.56
CA GLN A 106 -3.63 0.07 -0.27
C GLN A 106 -2.31 0.45 -0.97
N SER A 107 -1.37 0.94 -0.17
CA SER A 107 -0.02 1.23 -0.66
C SER A 107 1.03 0.88 0.39
N LEU A 108 2.23 0.64 -0.11
CA LEU A 108 3.47 0.53 0.66
C LEU A 108 4.44 1.59 0.16
N GLN A 109 5.43 1.93 0.97
CA GLN A 109 6.45 2.90 0.58
C GLN A 109 7.82 2.54 1.11
N TRP A 110 8.84 3.08 0.45
CA TRP A 110 10.22 3.05 0.88
C TRP A 110 10.88 4.41 0.65
N ASP A 111 11.58 4.91 1.65
CA ASP A 111 12.20 6.23 1.68
C ASP A 111 13.68 6.23 1.27
N GLY A 112 14.17 5.15 0.66
CA GLY A 112 15.56 5.05 0.24
C GLY A 112 16.55 4.86 1.38
N LYS A 113 16.07 4.46 2.56
CA LYS A 113 16.92 4.26 3.73
C LYS A 113 16.95 2.82 4.19
N ALA A 114 18.08 2.45 4.77
CA ALA A 114 18.27 1.22 5.52
C ALA A 114 18.83 1.60 6.90
N ASN A 115 18.16 1.16 7.97
CA ASN A 115 18.56 1.49 9.36
C ASN A 115 18.75 3.00 9.61
N GLY A 116 17.86 3.82 9.03
CA GLY A 116 17.86 5.26 9.18
C GLY A 116 18.90 6.03 8.33
N ARG A 117 19.65 5.33 7.48
CA ARG A 117 20.65 5.94 6.59
C ARG A 117 20.26 5.76 5.13
N VAL A 118 20.47 6.80 4.33
CA VAL A 118 20.28 6.73 2.88
C VAL A 118 21.23 5.69 2.28
N VAL A 119 20.66 4.79 1.46
CA VAL A 119 21.45 3.75 0.80
C VAL A 119 22.28 4.33 -0.34
N SER A 120 23.26 3.56 -0.82
CA SER A 120 24.07 3.95 -2.00
C SER A 120 23.19 4.12 -3.22
N GLY A 121 23.55 5.04 -4.11
CA GLY A 121 22.89 5.17 -5.41
C GLY A 121 23.03 3.90 -6.23
N GLY A 122 21.99 3.54 -6.95
CA GLY A 122 21.98 2.35 -7.78
C GLY A 122 20.60 1.74 -7.93
N VAL A 123 20.57 0.50 -8.42
CA VAL A 123 19.35 -0.27 -8.67
C VAL A 123 19.06 -1.17 -7.48
N TYR A 124 17.80 -1.17 -7.05
CA TYR A 124 17.28 -2.04 -5.98
C TYR A 124 16.09 -2.83 -6.50
N VAL A 125 15.88 -4.01 -5.93
CA VAL A 125 14.76 -4.89 -6.28
C VAL A 125 13.70 -4.73 -5.21
N TYR A 126 12.47 -4.46 -5.62
CA TYR A 126 11.32 -4.54 -4.72
C TYR A 126 10.65 -5.91 -4.83
N GLN A 127 10.10 -6.39 -3.73
CA GLN A 127 9.21 -7.54 -3.70
C GLN A 127 7.99 -7.20 -2.86
N ILE A 128 6.80 -7.42 -3.42
CA ILE A 128 5.52 -7.25 -2.75
C ILE A 128 4.83 -8.60 -2.70
N LYS A 129 4.43 -9.03 -1.51
CA LYS A 129 3.85 -10.34 -1.27
C LYS A 129 2.46 -10.22 -0.66
N GLY A 130 1.54 -11.00 -1.16
CA GLY A 130 0.20 -11.16 -0.63
C GLY A 130 -0.54 -12.30 -1.28
N GLU A 131 -1.38 -12.99 -0.52
CA GLU A 131 -2.21 -14.10 -1.00
C GLU A 131 -1.43 -15.20 -1.74
N GLY A 132 -0.20 -15.50 -1.27
CA GLY A 132 0.68 -16.48 -1.92
C GLY A 132 1.35 -16.02 -3.20
N LYS A 133 1.12 -14.79 -3.61
CA LYS A 133 1.74 -14.18 -4.81
C LYS A 133 2.91 -13.30 -4.43
N THR A 134 3.91 -13.24 -5.31
CA THR A 134 5.05 -12.34 -5.18
C THR A 134 5.19 -11.53 -6.46
N PHE A 135 5.21 -10.21 -6.32
CA PHE A 135 5.47 -9.29 -7.42
C PHE A 135 6.83 -8.64 -7.20
N SER A 136 7.66 -8.63 -8.23
CA SER A 136 9.02 -8.11 -8.17
C SER A 136 9.29 -7.16 -9.33
N GLY A 137 10.20 -6.25 -9.12
CA GLY A 137 10.70 -5.33 -10.13
C GLY A 137 11.82 -4.49 -9.56
N THR A 138 12.17 -3.40 -10.21
CA THR A 138 13.31 -2.57 -9.83
C THR A 138 12.90 -1.14 -9.58
N VAL A 139 13.63 -0.49 -8.67
CA VAL A 139 13.63 0.95 -8.44
C VAL A 139 15.06 1.46 -8.44
N VAL A 140 15.23 2.74 -8.69
CA VAL A 140 16.55 3.38 -8.78
C VAL A 140 16.68 4.44 -7.71
N VAL A 141 17.78 4.42 -6.99
CA VAL A 141 18.18 5.48 -6.05
C VAL A 141 19.23 6.35 -6.71
N ILE A 142 18.96 7.64 -6.78
CA ILE A 142 19.86 8.65 -7.32
C ILE A 142 20.32 9.52 -6.15
N ARG A 143 21.63 9.59 -5.99
CA ARG A 143 22.25 10.42 -4.93
C ARG A 143 23.01 11.59 -5.51
#